data_083bb22cb4d129cc8a8ebb301c01dd90
#
_entry.id   083bb22cb4d129cc8a8ebb301c01dd90
#
_cell.length_a   1.000
_cell.length_b   1.000
_cell.length_c   1.000
_cell.angle_alpha   90.00
_cell.angle_beta   90.00
_cell.angle_gamma   90.00
#
_symmetry.space_group_name_H-M   'P 1'
#
loop_
_entity.id
_entity.type
_entity.pdbx_description
1 polymer ?
#
loop_
_entity_poly.entity_id
_entity_poly.type
_entity_poly.pdbx_seq_one_letter_code
_entity_poly.pdbx_strand_id
1 'polypeptide(L)'
;MLFFLKKGGKSSIVFFLVSLVISMLCLAYASVPLYSIFCKATGYGGTTKKVANPTINAANQKIRVHFNADIMSDLPWEFCPETNYIDVNIGEQSLAFYYVKSLSDQPSFGMAVYNVTPFKSGKYFNKIACFCFNEQMLLPKQKAAMPVSFFIDPEIMLDSNTKDLSEITLSYTFFKLK
;
A
#
# COMPACT_ATOMS: atom_id res chain seq x y z
N MET A 1 -4.31 -41.43 4.44
CA MET A 1 -3.26 -41.17 3.46
C MET A 1 -2.02 -42.04 3.64
N LEU A 2 -2.16 -43.20 4.28
CA LEU A 2 -1.07 -44.11 4.66
C LEU A 2 -1.21 -45.51 3.99
N PHE A 3 -2.06 -45.65 2.96
CA PHE A 3 -2.42 -46.96 2.41
C PHE A 3 -1.74 -47.35 1.09
N PHE A 4 -0.85 -46.48 0.54
CA PHE A 4 -0.22 -46.73 -0.77
C PHE A 4 1.23 -47.22 -0.72
N LEU A 5 1.76 -47.58 0.45
CA LEU A 5 3.16 -48.03 0.60
C LEU A 5 3.36 -49.53 0.48
N LYS A 6 2.41 -50.29 -0.03
CA LYS A 6 2.57 -51.76 -0.18
C LYS A 6 2.64 -52.14 -1.66
N LYS A 7 3.85 -52.29 -2.15
CA LYS A 7 4.31 -52.77 -3.47
C LYS A 7 4.92 -51.67 -4.38
N GLY A 8 5.87 -50.91 -3.81
CA GLY A 8 6.58 -49.91 -4.62
C GLY A 8 7.89 -50.45 -5.18
N GLY A 9 7.93 -50.78 -6.46
CA GLY A 9 9.20 -50.88 -7.17
C GLY A 9 9.90 -49.53 -7.22
N LYS A 10 11.18 -49.45 -7.63
CA LYS A 10 12.01 -48.23 -7.72
C LYS A 10 11.25 -47.06 -8.41
N SER A 11 10.35 -47.36 -9.34
CA SER A 11 9.50 -46.37 -10.04
C SER A 11 8.49 -45.64 -9.15
N SER A 12 7.94 -46.31 -8.12
CA SER A 12 6.98 -45.73 -7.16
C SER A 12 7.64 -44.71 -6.23
N ILE A 13 8.89 -44.97 -5.85
CA ILE A 13 9.69 -44.05 -5.01
C ILE A 13 10.02 -42.80 -5.81
N VAL A 14 10.40 -42.93 -7.09
CA VAL A 14 10.70 -41.80 -7.95
C VAL A 14 9.46 -40.94 -8.14
N PHE A 15 8.29 -41.54 -8.40
CA PHE A 15 7.04 -40.81 -8.55
C PHE A 15 6.66 -40.05 -7.27
N PHE A 16 6.84 -40.65 -6.11
CA PHE A 16 6.60 -39.99 -4.83
C PHE A 16 7.53 -38.79 -4.62
N LEU A 17 8.82 -38.93 -4.91
CA LEU A 17 9.79 -37.82 -4.77
C LEU A 17 9.48 -36.68 -5.74
N VAL A 18 9.15 -36.99 -6.99
CA VAL A 18 8.76 -35.97 -7.99
C VAL A 18 7.48 -35.26 -7.56
N SER A 19 6.47 -35.97 -7.07
CA SER A 19 5.24 -35.39 -6.55
C SER A 19 5.49 -34.47 -5.35
N LEU A 20 6.41 -34.86 -4.47
CA LEU A 20 6.81 -34.03 -3.31
C LEU A 20 7.44 -32.72 -3.77
N VAL A 21 8.38 -32.76 -4.71
CA VAL A 21 9.04 -31.55 -5.24
C VAL A 21 8.03 -30.64 -5.92
N ILE A 22 7.14 -31.18 -6.76
CA ILE A 22 6.09 -30.39 -7.42
C ILE A 22 5.16 -29.74 -6.39
N SER A 23 4.77 -30.47 -5.35
CA SER A 23 3.94 -29.96 -4.26
C SER A 23 4.61 -28.78 -3.54
N MET A 24 5.90 -28.89 -3.24
CA MET A 24 6.66 -27.80 -2.61
C MET A 24 6.76 -26.56 -3.50
N LEU A 25 6.97 -26.75 -4.81
CA LEU A 25 6.97 -25.65 -5.77
C LEU A 25 5.61 -24.96 -5.85
N CYS A 26 4.51 -25.73 -5.93
CA CYS A 26 3.16 -25.18 -5.94
C CYS A 26 2.87 -24.36 -4.68
N LEU A 27 3.28 -24.82 -3.49
CA LEU A 27 3.13 -24.09 -2.24
C LEU A 27 3.94 -22.79 -2.25
N ALA A 28 5.17 -22.81 -2.75
CA ALA A 28 6.00 -21.62 -2.86
C ALA A 28 5.36 -20.54 -3.75
N TYR A 29 4.84 -20.93 -4.92
CA TYR A 29 4.14 -19.99 -5.80
C TYR A 29 2.79 -19.52 -5.23
N ALA A 30 2.05 -20.39 -4.54
CA ALA A 30 0.77 -20.05 -3.94
C ALA A 30 0.90 -19.10 -2.74
N SER A 31 2.05 -19.04 -2.08
CA SER A 31 2.28 -18.17 -0.92
C SER A 31 2.19 -16.67 -1.26
N VAL A 32 2.65 -16.27 -2.43
CA VAL A 32 2.64 -14.86 -2.87
C VAL A 32 1.22 -14.28 -3.00
N PRO A 33 0.31 -14.90 -3.81
CA PRO A 33 -1.04 -14.38 -3.90
C PRO A 33 -1.81 -14.50 -2.57
N LEU A 34 -1.58 -15.55 -1.80
CA LEU A 34 -2.22 -15.73 -0.49
C LEU A 34 -1.82 -14.62 0.48
N TYR A 35 -0.53 -14.27 0.53
CA TYR A 35 -0.04 -13.16 1.36
C TYR A 35 -0.62 -11.82 0.92
N SER A 36 -0.72 -11.57 -0.40
CA SER A 36 -1.31 -10.32 -0.90
C SER A 36 -2.81 -10.19 -0.56
N ILE A 37 -3.56 -11.29 -0.61
CA ILE A 37 -4.97 -11.32 -0.20
C ILE A 37 -5.08 -11.06 1.30
N PHE A 38 -4.23 -11.70 2.10
CA PHE A 38 -4.18 -11.49 3.55
C PHE A 38 -3.90 -10.03 3.90
N CYS A 39 -2.89 -9.40 3.29
CA CYS A 39 -2.57 -7.98 3.52
C CYS A 39 -3.73 -7.06 3.12
N LYS A 40 -4.38 -7.31 1.97
CA LYS A 40 -5.55 -6.52 1.52
C LYS A 40 -6.75 -6.68 2.45
N ALA A 41 -6.99 -7.88 2.98
CA ALA A 41 -8.12 -8.15 3.86
C ALA A 41 -7.92 -7.59 5.28
N THR A 42 -6.68 -7.66 5.79
CA THR A 42 -6.36 -7.27 7.18
C THR A 42 -5.81 -5.85 7.29
N GLY A 43 -5.42 -5.21 6.17
CA GLY A 43 -4.67 -3.94 6.18
C GLY A 43 -3.24 -4.07 6.70
N TYR A 44 -2.76 -5.31 6.89
CA TYR A 44 -1.40 -5.57 7.35
C TYR A 44 -0.38 -5.11 6.29
N GLY A 45 0.76 -4.60 6.73
CA GLY A 45 1.77 -4.06 5.83
C GLY A 45 1.44 -2.64 5.30
N GLY A 46 0.52 -1.89 5.95
CA GLY A 46 0.18 -0.52 5.57
C GLY A 46 -0.71 -0.40 4.32
N THR A 47 -1.33 -1.51 3.86
CA THR A 47 -2.29 -1.45 2.74
C THR A 47 -3.61 -0.85 3.21
N THR A 48 -4.14 0.12 2.46
CA THR A 48 -5.40 0.82 2.76
C THR A 48 -6.56 0.27 1.93
N LYS A 49 -7.78 0.40 2.47
CA LYS A 49 -9.01 0.08 1.74
C LYS A 49 -9.43 1.29 0.88
N LYS A 50 -10.01 1.03 -0.30
CA LYS A 50 -10.71 2.05 -1.08
C LYS A 50 -12.18 2.04 -0.64
N VAL A 51 -12.65 3.14 -0.09
CA VAL A 51 -14.05 3.30 0.30
C VAL A 51 -14.69 4.39 -0.56
N ALA A 52 -15.86 4.08 -1.13
CA ALA A 52 -16.53 4.98 -2.06
C ALA A 52 -17.26 6.15 -1.35
N ASN A 53 -17.78 5.92 -0.13
CA ASN A 53 -18.48 6.95 0.64
C ASN A 53 -18.18 6.76 2.14
N PRO A 54 -17.62 7.77 2.84
CA PRO A 54 -17.43 7.73 4.28
C PRO A 54 -18.77 7.94 5.00
N THR A 55 -19.14 7.00 5.86
CA THR A 55 -20.22 7.24 6.83
C THR A 55 -19.63 8.01 7.99
N ILE A 56 -19.87 9.32 8.01
CA ILE A 56 -19.19 10.25 8.90
C ILE A 56 -19.89 10.27 10.25
N ASN A 57 -19.34 9.62 11.26
CA ASN A 57 -19.54 10.00 12.66
C ASN A 57 -18.20 10.56 13.15
N ALA A 58 -18.05 11.88 13.05
CA ALA A 58 -16.84 12.59 13.48
C ALA A 58 -16.63 12.40 14.99
N ALA A 59 -15.62 11.68 15.37
CA ALA A 59 -15.14 11.67 16.74
C ALA A 59 -14.38 12.99 16.97
N ASN A 60 -14.63 13.67 18.11
CA ASN A 60 -14.00 14.96 18.46
C ASN A 60 -12.48 14.85 18.75
N GLN A 61 -11.85 13.79 18.27
CA GLN A 61 -10.43 13.51 18.51
C GLN A 61 -9.62 13.72 17.25
N LYS A 62 -8.50 14.43 17.40
CA LYS A 62 -7.57 14.75 16.33
C LYS A 62 -6.42 13.76 16.30
N ILE A 63 -5.98 13.45 15.09
CA ILE A 63 -4.77 12.68 14.84
C ILE A 63 -3.90 13.44 13.85
N ARG A 64 -2.59 13.42 14.06
CA ARG A 64 -1.64 14.06 13.15
C ARG A 64 -1.26 13.12 12.03
N VAL A 65 -1.39 13.60 10.79
CA VAL A 65 -0.97 12.85 9.61
C VAL A 65 0.23 13.53 9.01
N HIS A 66 1.36 12.85 9.04
CA HIS A 66 2.61 13.27 8.39
C HIS A 66 2.63 12.79 6.94
N PHE A 67 3.23 13.60 6.08
CA PHE A 67 3.37 13.32 4.65
C PHE A 67 4.84 13.19 4.30
N ASN A 68 5.20 12.05 3.70
CA ASN A 68 6.53 11.82 3.18
C ASN A 68 6.48 11.59 1.67
N ALA A 69 7.48 12.10 0.95
CA ALA A 69 7.58 12.04 -0.50
C ALA A 69 8.99 11.66 -0.91
N ASP A 70 9.12 10.50 -1.54
CA ASP A 70 10.38 9.94 -1.98
C ASP A 70 10.37 9.68 -3.49
N ILE A 71 11.54 9.72 -4.11
CA ILE A 71 11.77 9.39 -5.53
C ILE A 71 12.96 8.46 -5.63
N MET A 72 12.83 7.43 -6.45
CA MET A 72 13.97 6.57 -6.80
C MET A 72 14.97 7.36 -7.65
N SER A 73 16.25 7.10 -7.45
CA SER A 73 17.37 7.86 -8.03
C SER A 73 17.43 7.86 -9.55
N ASP A 74 16.73 6.94 -10.22
CA ASP A 74 16.69 6.80 -11.68
C ASP A 74 15.58 7.63 -12.35
N LEU A 75 14.72 8.30 -11.56
CA LEU A 75 13.62 9.16 -12.05
C LEU A 75 14.00 10.64 -11.87
N PRO A 76 14.17 11.42 -12.95
CA PRO A 76 14.58 12.82 -12.86
C PRO A 76 13.39 13.73 -12.52
N TRP A 77 12.79 13.55 -11.38
CA TRP A 77 11.67 14.34 -10.87
C TRP A 77 12.01 14.95 -9.50
N GLU A 78 11.34 16.04 -9.17
CA GLU A 78 11.22 16.56 -7.81
C GLU A 78 9.82 16.24 -7.31
N PHE A 79 9.70 15.77 -6.08
CA PHE A 79 8.41 15.43 -5.48
C PHE A 79 8.41 15.84 -4.02
N CYS A 80 7.43 16.63 -3.61
CA CYS A 80 7.31 17.10 -2.23
C CYS A 80 5.85 17.26 -1.83
N PRO A 81 5.51 17.06 -0.55
CA PRO A 81 4.21 17.41 -0.03
C PRO A 81 4.08 18.93 0.10
N GLU A 82 2.87 19.46 0.01
CA GLU A 82 2.56 20.88 0.26
C GLU A 82 2.84 21.26 1.71
N THR A 83 2.48 20.38 2.64
CA THR A 83 2.72 20.50 4.08
C THR A 83 3.29 19.20 4.61
N ASN A 84 4.17 19.28 5.61
CA ASN A 84 4.79 18.10 6.19
C ASN A 84 3.80 17.30 7.07
N TYR A 85 2.78 17.95 7.61
CA TYR A 85 1.73 17.31 8.39
C TYR A 85 0.45 18.14 8.40
N ILE A 86 -0.68 17.50 8.71
CA ILE A 86 -1.95 18.13 9.05
C ILE A 86 -2.59 17.44 10.26
N ASP A 87 -3.28 18.18 11.10
CA ASP A 87 -4.09 17.62 12.17
C ASP A 87 -5.52 17.43 11.66
N VAL A 88 -5.97 16.19 11.60
CA VAL A 88 -7.29 15.82 11.05
C VAL A 88 -8.21 15.28 12.12
N ASN A 89 -9.50 15.58 12.02
CA ASN A 89 -10.51 14.98 12.87
C ASN A 89 -10.77 13.55 12.40
N ILE A 90 -10.86 12.60 13.33
CA ILE A 90 -11.17 11.21 13.02
C ILE A 90 -12.60 11.15 12.46
N GLY A 91 -12.80 10.42 11.35
CA GLY A 91 -14.08 10.30 10.67
C GLY A 91 -14.36 11.43 9.66
N GLU A 92 -13.55 12.49 9.61
CA GLU A 92 -13.70 13.59 8.68
C GLU A 92 -12.82 13.40 7.45
N GLN A 93 -13.37 13.74 6.29
CA GLN A 93 -12.62 13.70 5.04
C GLN A 93 -11.65 14.87 4.97
N SER A 94 -10.38 14.56 4.70
CA SER A 94 -9.30 15.52 4.55
C SER A 94 -8.68 15.46 3.17
N LEU A 95 -8.13 16.59 2.71
CA LEU A 95 -7.46 16.73 1.44
C LEU A 95 -6.03 17.21 1.66
N ALA A 96 -5.07 16.54 1.04
CA ALA A 96 -3.67 16.93 1.03
C ALA A 96 -3.17 17.01 -0.42
N PHE A 97 -2.19 17.87 -0.67
CA PHE A 97 -1.58 18.03 -1.97
C PHE A 97 -0.11 17.65 -1.94
N TYR A 98 0.31 16.99 -3.01
CA TYR A 98 1.71 16.78 -3.35
C TYR A 98 2.02 17.49 -4.66
N TYR A 99 3.22 17.99 -4.78
CA TYR A 99 3.70 18.62 -6.01
C TYR A 99 4.81 17.77 -6.61
N VAL A 100 4.70 17.57 -7.92
CA VAL A 100 5.72 16.90 -8.71
C VAL A 100 6.18 17.82 -9.82
N LYS A 101 7.49 17.76 -10.12
CA LYS A 101 8.11 18.52 -11.23
C LYS A 101 9.11 17.64 -11.96
N SER A 102 8.98 17.57 -13.28
CA SER A 102 9.98 16.93 -14.14
C SER A 102 11.24 17.80 -14.28
N LEU A 103 12.40 17.23 -14.05
CA LEU A 103 13.70 17.86 -14.34
C LEU A 103 14.23 17.46 -15.71
N SER A 104 13.62 16.45 -16.35
CA SER A 104 13.99 15.94 -17.66
C SER A 104 13.69 16.92 -18.78
N ASP A 105 14.48 16.84 -19.85
CA ASP A 105 14.22 17.52 -21.13
C ASP A 105 13.42 16.63 -22.10
N GLN A 106 13.05 15.41 -21.68
CA GLN A 106 12.21 14.47 -22.43
C GLN A 106 11.03 14.03 -21.59
N PRO A 107 9.90 13.62 -22.21
CA PRO A 107 8.79 13.02 -21.50
C PRO A 107 9.26 11.81 -20.67
N SER A 108 8.78 11.67 -19.45
CA SER A 108 9.17 10.59 -18.55
C SER A 108 7.95 10.02 -17.84
N PHE A 109 8.01 8.72 -17.58
CA PHE A 109 6.92 7.96 -16.96
C PHE A 109 7.33 7.49 -15.58
N GLY A 110 6.39 7.63 -14.64
CA GLY A 110 6.58 7.18 -13.27
C GLY A 110 5.28 6.64 -12.68
N MET A 111 5.42 5.79 -11.70
CA MET A 111 4.30 5.24 -10.93
C MET A 111 4.55 5.45 -9.44
N ALA A 112 3.55 5.94 -8.73
CA ALA A 112 3.62 6.11 -7.29
C ALA A 112 3.10 4.88 -6.56
N VAL A 113 3.86 4.46 -5.55
CA VAL A 113 3.43 3.50 -4.52
C VAL A 113 3.34 4.25 -3.21
N TYR A 114 2.40 3.86 -2.35
CA TYR A 114 2.24 4.47 -1.04
C TYR A 114 2.24 3.43 0.07
N ASN A 115 2.60 3.88 1.26
CA ASN A 115 2.56 3.10 2.48
C ASN A 115 2.06 3.97 3.65
N VAL A 116 1.44 3.32 4.64
CA VAL A 116 0.95 3.96 5.87
C VAL A 116 1.67 3.36 7.06
N THR A 117 2.23 4.21 7.90
CA THR A 117 2.97 3.82 9.10
C THR A 117 2.34 4.49 10.33
N PRO A 118 2.18 3.78 11.46
CA PRO A 118 2.51 2.38 11.70
C PRO A 118 1.56 1.41 10.97
N PHE A 119 2.03 0.24 10.58
CA PHE A 119 1.26 -0.75 9.78
C PHE A 119 -0.13 -1.08 10.36
N LYS A 120 -0.25 -1.07 11.69
CA LYS A 120 -1.50 -1.32 12.39
C LYS A 120 -2.59 -0.27 12.11
N SER A 121 -2.23 0.95 11.71
CA SER A 121 -3.17 2.01 11.32
C SER A 121 -3.67 1.88 9.89
N GLY A 122 -3.00 1.10 9.05
CA GLY A 122 -3.31 0.99 7.62
C GLY A 122 -4.74 0.53 7.32
N LYS A 123 -5.32 -0.32 8.15
CA LYS A 123 -6.71 -0.80 7.99
C LYS A 123 -7.76 0.29 8.26
N TYR A 124 -7.40 1.32 9.03
CA TYR A 124 -8.26 2.46 9.40
C TYR A 124 -8.01 3.70 8.55
N PHE A 125 -6.91 3.71 7.77
CA PHE A 125 -6.60 4.79 6.85
C PHE A 125 -7.31 4.54 5.52
N ASN A 126 -8.45 5.20 5.32
CA ASN A 126 -9.28 5.03 4.13
C ASN A 126 -8.98 6.13 3.12
N LYS A 127 -8.49 5.73 1.96
CA LYS A 127 -8.21 6.64 0.85
C LYS A 127 -9.37 6.63 -0.14
N ILE A 128 -9.92 7.81 -0.41
CA ILE A 128 -11.06 8.01 -1.30
C ILE A 128 -10.57 8.20 -2.73
N ALA A 129 -9.66 9.14 -2.95
CA ALA A 129 -9.08 9.43 -4.24
C ALA A 129 -7.58 9.64 -4.15
N CYS A 130 -6.86 9.20 -5.18
CA CYS A 130 -5.41 9.28 -5.24
C CYS A 130 -4.93 9.13 -6.69
N PHE A 131 -3.81 9.76 -6.96
CA PHE A 131 -3.07 9.65 -8.22
C PHE A 131 -2.23 8.36 -8.35
N CYS A 132 -2.08 7.59 -7.29
CA CYS A 132 -1.30 6.35 -7.27
C CYS A 132 -2.01 5.23 -8.06
N PHE A 133 -1.23 4.23 -8.47
CA PHE A 133 -1.61 3.09 -9.33
C PHE A 133 -1.89 3.40 -10.80
N ASN A 134 -1.88 4.66 -11.20
CA ASN A 134 -1.89 5.02 -12.61
C ASN A 134 -0.48 5.46 -13.02
N GLU A 135 -0.11 5.11 -14.24
CA GLU A 135 1.09 5.65 -14.85
C GLU A 135 0.94 7.16 -14.99
N GLN A 136 1.92 7.89 -14.51
CA GLN A 136 1.99 9.34 -14.64
C GLN A 136 3.02 9.69 -15.70
N MET A 137 2.60 10.38 -16.73
CA MET A 137 3.49 10.98 -17.72
C MET A 137 3.66 12.45 -17.41
N LEU A 138 4.90 12.88 -17.25
CA LEU A 138 5.25 14.30 -17.18
C LEU A 138 6.01 14.72 -18.43
N LEU A 139 5.56 15.82 -19.02
CA LEU A 139 6.27 16.50 -20.09
C LEU A 139 7.55 17.18 -19.57
N PRO A 140 8.49 17.54 -20.44
CA PRO A 140 9.69 18.27 -20.06
C PRO A 140 9.38 19.49 -19.18
N LYS A 141 10.04 19.58 -18.01
CA LYS A 141 9.89 20.70 -17.06
C LYS A 141 8.46 20.93 -16.52
N GLN A 142 7.52 20.00 -16.76
CA GLN A 142 6.15 20.09 -16.30
C GLN A 142 6.08 20.00 -14.78
N LYS A 143 5.19 20.84 -14.21
CA LYS A 143 4.78 20.76 -12.80
C LYS A 143 3.33 20.30 -12.74
N ALA A 144 3.00 19.46 -11.76
CA ALA A 144 1.63 19.00 -11.50
C ALA A 144 1.35 18.94 -10.01
N ALA A 145 0.11 19.29 -9.63
CA ALA A 145 -0.40 19.08 -8.28
C ALA A 145 -1.15 17.75 -8.24
N MET A 146 -0.90 16.96 -7.21
CA MET A 146 -1.45 15.63 -7.03
C MET A 146 -2.28 15.60 -5.73
N PRO A 147 -3.61 15.70 -5.83
CA PRO A 147 -4.49 15.67 -4.66
C PRO A 147 -4.62 14.25 -4.11
N VAL A 148 -4.64 14.14 -2.79
CA VAL A 148 -4.93 12.92 -2.04
C VAL A 148 -6.06 13.21 -1.08
N SER A 149 -7.20 12.55 -1.27
CA SER A 149 -8.35 12.63 -0.38
C SER A 149 -8.46 11.35 0.45
N PHE A 150 -8.56 11.51 1.76
CA PHE A 150 -8.58 10.40 2.71
C PHE A 150 -9.41 10.75 3.95
N PHE A 151 -9.72 9.73 4.74
CA PHE A 151 -10.23 9.88 6.11
C PHE A 151 -9.71 8.75 7.00
N ILE A 152 -9.72 8.97 8.30
CA ILE A 152 -9.34 7.98 9.30
C ILE A 152 -10.63 7.43 9.91
N ASP A 153 -10.78 6.09 9.87
CA ASP A 153 -11.96 5.41 10.38
C ASP A 153 -12.06 5.57 11.90
N PRO A 154 -13.21 5.98 12.45
CA PRO A 154 -13.44 6.06 13.89
C PRO A 154 -13.18 4.75 14.64
N GLU A 155 -13.28 3.59 14.00
CA GLU A 155 -12.94 2.29 14.60
C GLU A 155 -11.49 2.21 15.12
N ILE A 156 -10.59 3.08 14.65
CA ILE A 156 -9.20 3.18 15.15
C ILE A 156 -9.13 3.40 16.66
N MET A 157 -10.15 4.07 17.23
CA MET A 157 -10.25 4.37 18.66
C MET A 157 -10.77 3.19 19.48
N LEU A 158 -11.45 2.24 18.85
CA LEU A 158 -12.01 1.06 19.51
C LEU A 158 -11.02 -0.11 19.61
N ASP A 159 -10.00 -0.12 18.75
CA ASP A 159 -8.97 -1.17 18.76
C ASP A 159 -7.91 -0.86 19.82
N SER A 160 -7.72 -1.79 20.76
CA SER A 160 -6.72 -1.71 21.83
C SER A 160 -5.28 -1.49 21.32
N ASN A 161 -4.99 -1.89 20.08
CA ASN A 161 -3.66 -1.75 19.48
C ASN A 161 -3.42 -0.39 18.83
N THR A 162 -4.48 0.39 18.57
CA THR A 162 -4.39 1.65 17.81
C THR A 162 -5.00 2.85 18.53
N LYS A 163 -5.77 2.65 19.59
CA LYS A 163 -6.43 3.72 20.35
C LYS A 163 -5.48 4.82 20.88
N ASP A 164 -4.23 4.46 21.13
CA ASP A 164 -3.21 5.38 21.68
C ASP A 164 -2.38 6.05 20.57
N LEU A 165 -2.73 5.82 19.29
CA LEU A 165 -2.02 6.46 18.18
C LEU A 165 -2.42 7.92 18.05
N SER A 166 -1.42 8.79 18.16
CA SER A 166 -1.53 10.23 17.94
C SER A 166 -1.06 10.66 16.56
N GLU A 167 -0.27 9.82 15.89
CA GLU A 167 0.38 10.16 14.63
C GLU A 167 0.32 8.99 13.64
N ILE A 168 0.15 9.34 12.37
CA ILE A 168 0.19 8.41 11.23
C ILE A 168 1.04 9.06 10.14
N THR A 169 1.87 8.30 9.45
CA THR A 169 2.66 8.79 8.33
C THR A 169 2.18 8.15 7.03
N LEU A 170 1.83 8.97 6.06
CA LEU A 170 1.53 8.59 4.69
C LEU A 170 2.76 8.88 3.82
N SER A 171 3.41 7.83 3.35
CA SER A 171 4.60 7.93 2.50
C SER A 171 4.27 7.57 1.07
N TYR A 172 4.71 8.38 0.12
CA TYR A 172 4.65 8.08 -1.31
C TYR A 172 6.05 7.96 -1.88
N THR A 173 6.25 6.96 -2.73
CA THR A 173 7.52 6.76 -3.46
C THR A 173 7.24 6.62 -4.95
N PHE A 174 7.90 7.44 -5.77
CA PHE A 174 7.84 7.32 -7.22
C PHE A 174 8.95 6.41 -7.75
N PHE A 175 8.55 5.53 -8.67
CA PHE A 175 9.41 4.62 -9.41
C PHE A 175 9.35 4.96 -10.89
N LYS A 176 10.48 4.85 -11.59
CA LYS A 176 10.53 4.99 -13.04
C LYS A 176 9.86 3.80 -13.71
N LEU A 177 9.02 4.08 -14.69
CA LEU A 177 8.55 3.06 -15.63
C LEU A 177 9.49 3.02 -16.85
N LYS A 178 9.69 1.82 -17.37
CA LYS A 178 10.51 1.57 -18.56
C LYS A 178 9.77 1.98 -19.82
#